data_c8466fd1887d4080c037efca1b3a180d
#
_entry.id   c8466fd1887d4080c037efca1b3a180d
#
_cell.length_a   1.000
_cell.length_b   1.000
_cell.length_c   1.000
_cell.angle_alpha   90.00
_cell.angle_beta   90.00
_cell.angle_gamma   90.00
#
_symmetry.space_group_name_H-M   'P 1'
#
loop_
_entity.id
_entity.type
_entity.pdbx_description
1 polymer ?
#
loop_
_entity_poly.entity_id
_entity_poly.type
_entity_poly.pdbx_seq_one_letter_code
_entity_poly.pdbx_strand_id
1 'polypeptide(L)'
;LHHPEKPDILLMFSTLGLWITTIKIEQIEENRLVKRLRSDLLRTKISSIKLIGAERIVYVTFNALEQEFVLIGEFFGDGNIILCDKNMKKLALLHSIDVRHRRLNVGFNYEPPPQSGLNIFDITSKDIVEILSVSTATVRWIGRTLGIPAKYAEEIVRLAEIDPLKPGNSLSEKDV
;
A
#
# COMPACT_ATOMS: atom_id res chain seq x y z
N LEU A 1 10.91 -17.45 7.49
CA LEU A 1 12.15 -16.85 6.98
C LEU A 1 13.33 -17.44 7.75
N HIS A 2 14.33 -17.90 7.03
CA HIS A 2 15.56 -18.48 7.58
C HIS A 2 16.74 -17.52 7.39
N HIS A 3 17.57 -17.38 8.40
CA HIS A 3 18.84 -16.66 8.34
C HIS A 3 19.94 -17.54 8.98
N PRO A 4 21.12 -17.70 8.35
CA PRO A 4 22.15 -18.63 8.86
C PRO A 4 22.60 -18.37 10.30
N GLU A 5 22.61 -17.12 10.73
CA GLU A 5 23.16 -16.68 12.03
C GLU A 5 22.09 -16.16 13.01
N LYS A 6 20.79 -16.26 12.67
CA LYS A 6 19.68 -15.75 13.49
C LYS A 6 18.56 -16.77 13.59
N PRO A 7 17.76 -16.74 14.65
CA PRO A 7 16.55 -17.57 14.74
C PRO A 7 15.62 -17.37 13.58
N ASP A 8 14.92 -18.44 13.19
CA ASP A 8 13.89 -18.38 12.17
C ASP A 8 12.75 -17.44 12.58
N ILE A 9 12.28 -16.66 11.63
CA ILE A 9 11.18 -15.71 11.82
C ILE A 9 9.98 -16.17 11.01
N LEU A 10 8.81 -16.20 11.62
CA LEU A 10 7.55 -16.37 10.92
C LEU A 10 7.04 -15.00 10.45
N LEU A 11 6.92 -14.85 9.14
CA LEU A 11 6.31 -13.68 8.51
C LEU A 11 4.90 -14.04 8.08
N MET A 12 3.91 -13.41 8.69
CA MET A 12 2.52 -13.53 8.28
C MET A 12 2.26 -12.53 7.15
N PHE A 13 1.71 -13.05 6.06
CA PHE A 13 1.26 -12.26 4.91
C PHE A 13 -0.22 -12.61 4.68
N SER A 14 -1.10 -11.69 4.97
CA SER A 14 -2.55 -11.86 4.84
C SER A 14 -3.18 -10.70 4.07
N THR A 15 -4.48 -10.72 3.85
CA THR A 15 -5.23 -9.60 3.26
C THR A 15 -5.34 -8.40 4.20
N LEU A 16 -5.03 -8.57 5.48
CA LEU A 16 -5.08 -7.52 6.50
C LEU A 16 -3.77 -6.79 6.70
N GLY A 17 -2.64 -7.41 6.29
CA GLY A 17 -1.33 -6.82 6.51
C GLY A 17 -0.19 -7.83 6.44
N LEU A 18 0.98 -7.30 6.78
CA LEU A 18 2.25 -8.01 6.87
C LEU A 18 2.85 -7.79 8.27
N TRP A 19 3.15 -8.87 9.02
CA TRP A 19 3.75 -8.75 10.36
C TRP A 19 4.55 -10.00 10.75
N ILE A 20 5.41 -9.83 11.73
CA ILE A 20 6.14 -10.93 12.36
C ILE A 20 5.25 -11.59 13.42
N THR A 21 5.25 -12.90 13.47
CA THR A 21 4.45 -13.68 14.43
C THR A 21 5.22 -14.90 14.95
N THR A 22 4.84 -15.39 16.10
CA THR A 22 5.28 -16.68 16.64
C THR A 22 4.22 -17.77 16.45
N ILE A 23 3.02 -17.39 16.01
CA ILE A 23 1.88 -18.29 15.87
C ILE A 23 1.98 -18.99 14.51
N LYS A 24 2.04 -20.32 14.52
CA LYS A 24 1.87 -21.15 13.32
C LYS A 24 0.40 -21.42 13.13
N ILE A 25 -0.13 -21.06 11.97
CA ILE A 25 -1.50 -21.38 11.58
C ILE A 25 -1.44 -22.70 10.79
N GLU A 26 -2.23 -23.67 11.20
CA GLU A 26 -2.40 -24.89 10.42
C GLU A 26 -3.18 -24.58 9.15
N GLN A 27 -2.64 -25.04 8.03
CA GLN A 27 -3.27 -24.85 6.74
C GLN A 27 -4.35 -25.92 6.54
N ILE A 28 -5.60 -25.47 6.35
CA ILE A 28 -6.74 -26.38 6.12
C ILE A 28 -6.83 -26.74 4.64
N GLU A 29 -6.68 -25.76 3.75
CA GLU A 29 -6.76 -25.98 2.30
C GLU A 29 -5.67 -25.21 1.55
N GLU A 30 -5.19 -25.82 0.46
CA GLU A 30 -4.15 -25.23 -0.37
C GLU A 30 -4.76 -24.67 -1.68
N ASN A 31 -4.90 -23.35 -1.77
CA ASN A 31 -5.37 -22.68 -2.98
C ASN A 31 -4.25 -22.54 -4.04
N ARG A 32 -4.63 -22.08 -5.25
CA ARG A 32 -3.71 -21.92 -6.39
C ARG A 32 -2.58 -20.92 -6.09
N LEU A 33 -2.84 -19.85 -5.34
CA LEU A 33 -1.84 -18.87 -4.95
C LEU A 33 -0.79 -19.54 -4.06
N VAL A 34 -1.20 -20.25 -3.01
CA VAL A 34 -0.27 -20.90 -2.08
C VAL A 34 0.60 -21.94 -2.78
N LYS A 35 0.02 -22.75 -3.70
CA LYS A 35 0.79 -23.69 -4.52
C LYS A 35 1.86 -22.96 -5.33
N ARG A 36 1.51 -21.85 -5.96
CA ARG A 36 2.42 -21.05 -6.76
C ARG A 36 3.52 -20.40 -5.91
N LEU A 37 3.17 -19.82 -4.75
CA LEU A 37 4.13 -19.26 -3.82
C LEU A 37 5.16 -20.30 -3.35
N ARG A 38 4.71 -21.51 -3.02
CA ARG A 38 5.62 -22.62 -2.65
C ARG A 38 6.55 -23.03 -3.78
N SER A 39 6.02 -23.11 -5.01
CA SER A 39 6.83 -23.44 -6.18
C SER A 39 7.91 -22.41 -6.48
N ASP A 40 7.53 -21.12 -6.50
CA ASP A 40 8.38 -20.06 -7.03
C ASP A 40 9.26 -19.42 -5.96
N LEU A 41 8.80 -19.33 -4.71
CA LEU A 41 9.53 -18.64 -3.65
C LEU A 41 10.38 -19.55 -2.75
N LEU A 42 10.26 -20.88 -2.90
CA LEU A 42 11.12 -21.79 -2.17
C LEU A 42 12.58 -21.58 -2.56
N ARG A 43 13.48 -21.45 -1.58
CA ARG A 43 14.91 -21.16 -1.75
C ARG A 43 15.26 -19.80 -2.36
N THR A 44 14.32 -18.86 -2.39
CA THR A 44 14.61 -17.47 -2.73
C THR A 44 15.05 -16.68 -1.51
N LYS A 45 15.61 -15.50 -1.72
CA LYS A 45 15.99 -14.56 -0.66
C LYS A 45 15.17 -13.29 -0.79
N ILE A 46 14.66 -12.76 0.32
CA ILE A 46 14.07 -11.43 0.34
C ILE A 46 15.19 -10.40 0.14
N SER A 47 15.07 -9.60 -0.91
CA SER A 47 15.99 -8.51 -1.23
C SER A 47 15.48 -7.15 -0.78
N SER A 48 14.16 -6.95 -0.78
CA SER A 48 13.57 -5.70 -0.28
C SER A 48 12.13 -5.89 0.20
N ILE A 49 11.73 -5.00 1.12
CA ILE A 49 10.33 -4.80 1.52
C ILE A 49 10.08 -3.30 1.42
N LYS A 50 9.10 -2.88 0.61
CA LYS A 50 8.80 -1.47 0.36
C LYS A 50 7.32 -1.20 0.48
N LEU A 51 6.96 -0.12 1.19
CA LEU A 51 5.64 0.50 1.13
C LEU A 51 5.57 1.38 -0.12
N ILE A 52 4.48 1.33 -0.85
CA ILE A 52 4.31 2.08 -2.10
C ILE A 52 3.48 3.33 -1.82
N GLY A 53 4.15 4.45 -1.80
CA GLY A 53 3.54 5.75 -1.48
C GLY A 53 2.86 5.74 -0.11
N ALA A 54 1.78 6.49 0.00
CA ALA A 54 0.89 6.49 1.17
C ALA A 54 -0.21 5.42 1.09
N GLU A 55 -0.24 4.64 0.02
CA GLU A 55 -1.19 3.56 -0.15
C GLU A 55 -0.82 2.38 0.76
N ARG A 56 -1.82 1.61 1.14
CA ARG A 56 -1.61 0.38 1.92
C ARG A 56 -1.21 -0.77 1.00
N ILE A 57 -0.13 -0.56 0.23
CA ILE A 57 0.44 -1.52 -0.72
C ILE A 57 1.88 -1.80 -0.33
N VAL A 58 2.21 -3.06 -0.16
CA VAL A 58 3.59 -3.48 0.15
C VAL A 58 4.11 -4.39 -0.95
N TYR A 59 5.32 -4.12 -1.41
CA TYR A 59 6.08 -4.99 -2.28
C TYR A 59 7.15 -5.71 -1.48
N VAL A 60 7.16 -7.03 -1.56
CA VAL A 60 8.24 -7.88 -1.06
C VAL A 60 8.94 -8.51 -2.25
N THR A 61 10.18 -8.13 -2.49
CA THR A 61 10.97 -8.64 -3.61
C THR A 61 11.79 -9.84 -3.18
N PHE A 62 11.73 -10.90 -3.97
CA PHE A 62 12.45 -12.16 -3.77
C PHE A 62 13.38 -12.40 -4.94
N ASN A 63 14.65 -12.71 -4.63
CA ASN A 63 15.65 -13.04 -5.64
C ASN A 63 16.02 -14.53 -5.56
N ALA A 64 16.01 -15.18 -6.71
CA ALA A 64 16.66 -16.47 -6.99
C ALA A 64 17.85 -16.23 -7.94
N LEU A 65 18.60 -17.29 -8.25
CA LEU A 65 19.83 -17.19 -9.06
C LEU A 65 19.64 -16.43 -10.39
N GLU A 66 18.53 -16.67 -11.08
CA GLU A 66 18.25 -16.07 -12.41
C GLU A 66 16.84 -15.43 -12.48
N GLN A 67 16.13 -15.42 -11.37
CA GLN A 67 14.73 -14.97 -11.34
C GLN A 67 14.50 -14.01 -10.19
N GLU A 68 13.64 -13.04 -10.43
CA GLU A 68 13.13 -12.14 -9.43
C GLU A 68 11.61 -12.23 -9.41
N PHE A 69 11.05 -12.26 -8.20
CA PHE A 69 9.61 -12.24 -7.97
C PHE A 69 9.24 -11.09 -7.04
N VAL A 70 8.07 -10.52 -7.27
CA VAL A 70 7.50 -9.48 -6.40
C VAL A 70 6.17 -9.99 -5.84
N LEU A 71 6.12 -10.17 -4.53
CA LEU A 71 4.88 -10.45 -3.82
C LEU A 71 4.27 -9.14 -3.36
N ILE A 72 3.08 -8.86 -3.84
CA ILE A 72 2.35 -7.61 -3.59
C ILE A 72 1.23 -7.89 -2.62
N GLY A 73 1.17 -7.14 -1.54
CA GLY A 73 0.04 -7.08 -0.62
C GLY A 73 -0.72 -5.78 -0.81
N GLU A 74 -2.00 -5.86 -1.12
CA GLU A 74 -2.93 -4.75 -1.11
C GLU A 74 -3.79 -4.87 0.13
N PHE A 75 -3.63 -3.96 1.10
CA PHE A 75 -4.27 -4.04 2.42
C PHE A 75 -5.41 -3.02 2.54
N PHE A 76 -6.21 -2.88 1.49
CA PHE A 76 -7.41 -2.04 1.43
C PHE A 76 -8.58 -2.82 0.81
N GLY A 77 -9.82 -2.38 1.07
CA GLY A 77 -11.02 -3.16 0.71
C GLY A 77 -10.98 -4.55 1.34
N ASP A 78 -11.25 -5.57 0.54
CA ASP A 78 -11.18 -6.97 0.96
C ASP A 78 -9.74 -7.51 1.02
N GLY A 79 -8.78 -6.70 0.59
CA GLY A 79 -7.38 -7.06 0.47
C GLY A 79 -7.09 -8.01 -0.70
N ASN A 80 -5.84 -8.03 -1.16
CA ASN A 80 -5.39 -8.98 -2.17
C ASN A 80 -3.91 -9.33 -1.98
N ILE A 81 -3.53 -10.52 -2.43
CA ILE A 81 -2.14 -10.98 -2.46
C ILE A 81 -1.85 -11.41 -3.89
N ILE A 82 -0.81 -10.84 -4.50
CA ILE A 82 -0.51 -11.00 -5.91
C ILE A 82 0.97 -11.35 -6.05
N LEU A 83 1.28 -12.43 -6.74
CA LEU A 83 2.64 -12.78 -7.14
C LEU A 83 2.88 -12.32 -8.57
N CYS A 84 3.96 -11.56 -8.78
CA CYS A 84 4.42 -11.10 -10.08
C CYS A 84 5.84 -11.58 -10.38
N ASP A 85 6.21 -11.61 -11.66
CA ASP A 85 7.60 -11.70 -12.10
C ASP A 85 8.30 -10.32 -12.05
N LYS A 86 9.58 -10.28 -12.42
CA LYS A 86 10.38 -9.04 -12.47
C LYS A 86 9.82 -7.95 -13.39
N ASN A 87 8.99 -8.31 -14.36
CA ASN A 87 8.34 -7.39 -15.29
C ASN A 87 6.94 -6.98 -14.81
N MET A 88 6.60 -7.27 -13.57
CA MET A 88 5.28 -7.02 -12.95
C MET A 88 4.13 -7.78 -13.62
N LYS A 89 4.41 -8.85 -14.37
CA LYS A 89 3.38 -9.74 -14.92
C LYS A 89 2.84 -10.63 -13.81
N LYS A 90 1.53 -10.61 -13.60
CA LYS A 90 0.83 -11.39 -12.57
C LYS A 90 0.90 -12.87 -12.86
N LEU A 91 1.53 -13.65 -11.98
CA LEU A 91 1.70 -15.10 -12.04
C LEU A 91 0.60 -15.85 -11.26
N ALA A 92 0.22 -15.29 -10.12
CA ALA A 92 -0.88 -15.78 -9.29
C ALA A 92 -1.46 -14.65 -8.45
N LEU A 93 -2.71 -14.80 -8.00
CA LEU A 93 -3.37 -13.84 -7.13
C LEU A 93 -4.45 -14.54 -6.29
N LEU A 94 -4.79 -13.92 -5.16
CA LEU A 94 -5.79 -14.45 -4.25
C LEU A 94 -7.20 -14.25 -4.81
N HIS A 95 -7.50 -13.02 -5.27
CA HIS A 95 -8.81 -12.64 -5.83
C HIS A 95 -8.63 -11.98 -7.19
N SER A 96 -9.28 -12.52 -8.21
CA SER A 96 -9.39 -11.87 -9.53
C SER A 96 -10.38 -10.69 -9.44
N ILE A 97 -10.02 -9.57 -10.06
CA ILE A 97 -10.86 -8.38 -10.16
C ILE A 97 -10.98 -8.01 -11.63
N ASP A 98 -12.20 -7.86 -12.10
CA ASP A 98 -12.48 -7.35 -13.45
C ASP A 98 -13.61 -6.30 -13.35
N VAL A 99 -13.23 -5.06 -13.08
CA VAL A 99 -14.13 -3.92 -12.97
C VAL A 99 -13.68 -2.82 -13.94
N ARG A 100 -14.60 -1.89 -14.24
CA ARG A 100 -14.40 -0.85 -15.26
C ARG A 100 -13.05 -0.13 -15.19
N HIS A 101 -12.51 0.08 -14.00
CA HIS A 101 -11.30 0.88 -13.78
C HIS A 101 -10.10 0.06 -13.33
N ARG A 102 -10.25 -1.27 -13.19
CA ARG A 102 -9.16 -2.11 -12.71
C ARG A 102 -9.32 -3.57 -13.13
N ARG A 103 -8.27 -4.13 -13.71
CA ARG A 103 -8.23 -5.54 -14.09
C ARG A 103 -7.07 -6.26 -13.42
N LEU A 104 -7.39 -7.17 -12.49
CA LEU A 104 -6.43 -8.03 -11.82
C LEU A 104 -6.69 -9.49 -12.23
N ASN A 105 -6.06 -9.91 -13.32
CA ASN A 105 -6.10 -11.28 -13.82
C ASN A 105 -4.67 -11.79 -14.08
N VAL A 106 -4.45 -13.07 -13.91
CA VAL A 106 -3.17 -13.73 -14.23
C VAL A 106 -2.80 -13.49 -15.70
N GLY A 107 -1.53 -13.26 -15.97
CA GLY A 107 -1.00 -13.03 -17.31
C GLY A 107 -0.91 -11.58 -17.75
N PHE A 108 -1.57 -10.66 -17.06
CA PHE A 108 -1.49 -9.21 -17.32
C PHE A 108 -0.51 -8.53 -16.35
N ASN A 109 0.04 -7.39 -16.75
CA ASN A 109 0.88 -6.60 -15.86
C ASN A 109 0.08 -6.05 -14.69
N TYR A 110 0.73 -5.99 -13.52
CA TYR A 110 0.15 -5.34 -12.36
C TYR A 110 0.22 -3.83 -12.53
N GLU A 111 -0.91 -3.20 -12.28
CA GLU A 111 -1.03 -1.75 -12.19
C GLU A 111 -1.57 -1.43 -10.80
N PRO A 112 -0.89 -0.54 -10.03
CA PRO A 112 -1.43 -0.10 -8.75
C PRO A 112 -2.75 0.66 -8.98
N PRO A 113 -3.63 0.73 -7.97
CA PRO A 113 -4.81 1.58 -8.07
C PRO A 113 -4.40 3.05 -8.31
N PRO A 114 -5.28 3.85 -8.94
CA PRO A 114 -5.04 5.28 -9.05
C PRO A 114 -4.82 5.88 -7.66
N GLN A 115 -3.79 6.71 -7.51
CA GLN A 115 -3.56 7.42 -6.27
C GLN A 115 -4.73 8.36 -5.99
N SER A 116 -5.21 8.37 -4.76
CA SER A 116 -6.35 9.16 -4.32
C SER A 116 -5.99 10.59 -3.86
N GLY A 117 -4.72 10.99 -4.00
CA GLY A 117 -4.22 12.31 -3.58
C GLY A 117 -2.71 12.44 -3.73
N LEU A 118 -2.16 13.50 -3.16
CA LEU A 118 -0.71 13.70 -3.08
C LEU A 118 -0.09 12.67 -2.13
N ASN A 119 1.13 12.24 -2.43
CA ASN A 119 1.88 11.37 -1.53
C ASN A 119 2.30 12.17 -0.29
N ILE A 120 1.71 11.85 0.87
CA ILE A 120 1.99 12.53 2.14
C ILE A 120 3.46 12.47 2.59
N PHE A 121 4.26 11.54 2.07
CA PHE A 121 5.68 11.42 2.39
C PHE A 121 6.57 12.33 1.53
N ASP A 122 6.05 12.85 0.42
CA ASP A 122 6.77 13.69 -0.54
C ASP A 122 6.19 15.12 -0.60
N ILE A 123 5.14 15.42 0.20
CA ILE A 123 4.46 16.71 0.18
C ILE A 123 5.37 17.82 0.70
N THR A 124 5.28 18.97 0.05
CA THR A 124 6.00 20.21 0.42
C THR A 124 5.03 21.34 0.70
N SER A 125 5.50 22.41 1.34
CA SER A 125 4.68 23.63 1.55
C SER A 125 4.11 24.19 0.25
N LYS A 126 4.81 24.03 -0.88
CA LYS A 126 4.33 24.49 -2.20
C LYS A 126 3.07 23.77 -2.65
N ASP A 127 2.94 22.49 -2.33
CA ASP A 127 1.78 21.67 -2.69
C ASP A 127 0.55 22.05 -1.85
N ILE A 128 0.77 22.62 -0.67
CA ILE A 128 -0.29 23.03 0.26
C ILE A 128 -0.75 24.47 0.01
N VAL A 129 0.10 25.34 -0.50
CA VAL A 129 -0.23 26.75 -0.79
C VAL A 129 -1.49 26.91 -1.66
N GLU A 130 -1.78 25.93 -2.52
CA GLU A 130 -3.00 25.93 -3.34
C GLU A 130 -4.28 26.07 -2.49
N ILE A 131 -4.25 25.65 -1.22
CA ILE A 131 -5.38 25.77 -0.29
C ILE A 131 -5.87 27.23 -0.17
N LEU A 132 -4.96 28.19 -0.25
CA LEU A 132 -5.27 29.63 -0.13
C LEU A 132 -6.16 30.17 -1.26
N SER A 133 -6.32 29.41 -2.33
CA SER A 133 -7.16 29.78 -3.47
C SER A 133 -8.57 29.18 -3.44
N VAL A 134 -8.84 28.23 -2.51
CA VAL A 134 -10.07 27.45 -2.53
C VAL A 134 -11.09 27.89 -1.48
N SER A 135 -12.37 27.90 -1.86
CA SER A 135 -13.48 28.22 -0.96
C SER A 135 -14.00 27.02 -0.16
N THR A 136 -13.41 25.85 -0.36
CA THR A 136 -13.78 24.64 0.38
C THR A 136 -13.26 24.70 1.81
N ALA A 137 -13.98 24.11 2.75
CA ALA A 137 -13.51 23.96 4.14
C ALA A 137 -12.15 23.26 4.19
N THR A 138 -11.23 23.81 4.99
CA THR A 138 -9.83 23.36 5.09
C THR A 138 -9.69 21.87 5.33
N VAL A 139 -10.44 21.32 6.30
CA VAL A 139 -10.42 19.87 6.60
C VAL A 139 -10.81 19.01 5.41
N ARG A 140 -11.79 19.46 4.63
CA ARG A 140 -12.25 18.73 3.44
C ARG A 140 -11.25 18.79 2.31
N TRP A 141 -10.61 19.93 2.12
CA TRP A 141 -9.56 20.07 1.10
C TRP A 141 -8.37 19.20 1.44
N ILE A 142 -7.87 19.24 2.68
CA ILE A 142 -6.76 18.39 3.16
C ILE A 142 -7.08 16.93 2.94
N GLY A 143 -8.24 16.44 3.40
CA GLY A 143 -8.64 15.05 3.25
C GLY A 143 -8.65 14.56 1.80
N ARG A 144 -9.12 15.41 0.88
CA ARG A 144 -9.17 15.09 -0.56
C ARG A 144 -7.80 15.17 -1.22
N THR A 145 -7.07 16.23 -0.96
CA THR A 145 -5.77 16.50 -1.61
C THR A 145 -4.70 15.51 -1.15
N LEU A 146 -4.71 15.11 0.12
CA LEU A 146 -3.79 14.11 0.65
C LEU A 146 -4.32 12.67 0.51
N GLY A 147 -5.58 12.49 0.12
CA GLY A 147 -6.19 11.17 0.03
C GLY A 147 -6.27 10.43 1.38
N ILE A 148 -6.34 11.17 2.49
CA ILE A 148 -6.36 10.61 3.85
C ILE A 148 -7.77 10.56 4.45
N PRO A 149 -8.04 9.60 5.36
CA PRO A 149 -9.29 9.54 6.10
C PRO A 149 -9.57 10.83 6.89
N ALA A 150 -10.86 11.20 6.99
CA ALA A 150 -11.32 12.43 7.63
C ALA A 150 -10.72 12.66 9.02
N LYS A 151 -10.64 11.61 9.85
CA LYS A 151 -10.06 11.69 11.20
C LYS A 151 -8.61 12.21 11.24
N TYR A 152 -7.82 11.93 10.20
CA TYR A 152 -6.44 12.45 10.12
C TYR A 152 -6.42 13.90 9.63
N ALA A 153 -7.31 14.25 8.69
CA ALA A 153 -7.46 15.63 8.26
C ALA A 153 -7.95 16.53 9.41
N GLU A 154 -8.90 16.05 10.22
CA GLU A 154 -9.37 16.72 11.43
C GLU A 154 -8.25 16.91 12.46
N GLU A 155 -7.40 15.92 12.67
CA GLU A 155 -6.27 16.00 13.56
C GLU A 155 -5.21 17.01 13.06
N ILE A 156 -4.95 17.04 11.75
CA ILE A 156 -4.02 18.01 11.15
C ILE A 156 -4.50 19.45 11.44
N VAL A 157 -5.77 19.78 11.14
CA VAL A 157 -6.29 21.13 11.36
C VAL A 157 -6.38 21.47 12.85
N ARG A 158 -6.64 20.48 13.72
CA ARG A 158 -6.60 20.65 15.16
C ARG A 158 -5.19 21.01 15.67
N LEU A 159 -4.18 20.31 15.19
CA LEU A 159 -2.77 20.56 15.53
C LEU A 159 -2.27 21.91 15.01
N ALA A 160 -2.79 22.34 13.85
CA ALA A 160 -2.52 23.65 13.28
C ALA A 160 -3.35 24.79 13.93
N GLU A 161 -4.20 24.47 14.89
CA GLU A 161 -5.11 25.44 15.56
C GLU A 161 -6.04 26.16 14.57
N ILE A 162 -6.41 25.50 13.47
CA ILE A 162 -7.30 26.01 12.42
C ILE A 162 -8.72 25.47 12.66
N ASP A 163 -9.74 26.35 12.52
CA ASP A 163 -11.13 25.88 12.48
C ASP A 163 -11.33 24.95 11.28
N PRO A 164 -11.78 23.69 11.50
CA PRO A 164 -12.00 22.71 10.43
C PRO A 164 -12.90 23.21 9.29
N LEU A 165 -13.87 24.05 9.61
CA LEU A 165 -14.84 24.59 8.66
C LEU A 165 -14.37 25.87 7.98
N LYS A 166 -13.27 26.48 8.43
CA LYS A 166 -12.71 27.70 7.84
C LYS A 166 -12.37 27.43 6.37
N PRO A 167 -12.86 28.25 5.43
CA PRO A 167 -12.49 28.11 4.02
C PRO A 167 -10.99 28.32 3.79
N GLY A 168 -10.40 27.58 2.86
CA GLY A 168 -8.98 27.68 2.57
C GLY A 168 -8.54 29.09 2.18
N ASN A 169 -9.34 29.80 1.35
CA ASN A 169 -9.08 31.19 0.95
C ASN A 169 -9.24 32.23 2.08
N SER A 170 -9.64 31.84 3.26
CA SER A 170 -9.66 32.65 4.48
C SER A 170 -8.46 32.38 5.39
N LEU A 171 -7.56 31.46 5.02
CA LEU A 171 -6.31 31.22 5.71
C LEU A 171 -5.28 32.30 5.34
N SER A 172 -4.34 32.56 6.23
CA SER A 172 -3.16 33.36 5.96
C SER A 172 -1.98 32.46 5.51
N GLU A 173 -0.96 33.08 4.93
CA GLU A 173 0.30 32.37 4.59
C GLU A 173 1.00 31.76 5.82
N LYS A 174 0.67 32.24 7.04
CA LYS A 174 1.20 31.69 8.29
C LYS A 174 0.47 30.43 8.74
N ASP A 175 -0.74 30.20 8.25
CA ASP A 175 -1.56 29.03 8.56
C ASP A 175 -1.19 27.82 7.70
N VAL A 176 -0.36 28.01 6.67
CA VAL A 176 0.08 27.03 5.68
C VAL A 176 1.59 26.77 5.77
#